data_01678dd68ee841cec443b5db34e4c6f7
#
_entry.id   01678dd68ee841cec443b5db34e4c6f7
#
_cell.length_a   1.000
_cell.length_b   1.000
_cell.length_c   1.000
_cell.angle_alpha   90.00
_cell.angle_beta   90.00
_cell.angle_gamma   90.00
#
_symmetry.space_group_name_H-M   'P 1'
#
loop_
_entity.id
_entity.type
_entity.pdbx_description
1 polymer ?
#
loop_
_entity_poly.entity_id
_entity_poly.type
_entity_poly.pdbx_seq_one_letter_code
_entity_poly.pdbx_strand_id
1 'polypeptide(L)'
;MLRALGAVPVVIGVRDADTDKDRWRFGEVEMHLADQTGPAALAFAPQLNEALAEARLDLLHLHGIWQYPSHPAGEWAAVSGKPFIVSPHGMLDPWITRRNAWKKHLARALWERGSWRTASAFHALTGAEASDIEHETRSARIATIPNPAPPLAPIDDTPRGPNILYLGRIHEKKNIPALVAGWLTARPQLPDDATLTIAGWGDDEGIEALESAMKAHAGTGIEFVGTAFGSQKAALFDLSRFLVLPSFSEGLPMAVLEAWSAGVPTIMTDHCHLPEGFAAGAALRCGTEKESIRDALIAAFAMPEERWQDMAQAARDLAAGPFAPSRVALDWEAFYAGLLEG
;
A
#
# COMPACT_ATOMS: atom_id res chain seq x y z
N MET A 1 -0.69 -11.39 13.76
CA MET A 1 -2.14 -11.49 13.56
C MET A 1 -2.57 -12.95 13.40
N LEU A 2 -2.32 -13.66 12.29
CA LEU A 2 -2.81 -15.04 12.07
C LEU A 2 -2.52 -16.03 13.19
N ARG A 3 -1.30 -16.05 13.74
CA ARG A 3 -0.96 -16.89 14.91
C ARG A 3 -1.81 -16.60 16.16
N ALA A 4 -2.20 -15.35 16.36
CA ALA A 4 -3.07 -14.97 17.48
C ALA A 4 -4.51 -15.49 17.30
N LEU A 5 -4.89 -15.82 16.06
CA LEU A 5 -6.15 -16.46 15.72
C LEU A 5 -6.08 -18.01 15.73
N GLY A 6 -4.97 -18.59 16.22
CA GLY A 6 -4.77 -20.03 16.25
C GLY A 6 -4.38 -20.66 14.91
N ALA A 7 -4.19 -19.87 13.86
CA ALA A 7 -3.73 -20.36 12.56
C ALA A 7 -2.23 -20.66 12.58
N VAL A 8 -1.80 -21.69 11.85
CA VAL A 8 -0.39 -22.01 11.59
C VAL A 8 -0.05 -21.52 10.19
N PRO A 9 0.55 -20.31 10.05
CA PRO A 9 0.87 -19.76 8.75
C PRO A 9 2.07 -20.51 8.13
N VAL A 10 1.95 -20.81 6.84
CA VAL A 10 3.03 -21.31 5.98
C VAL A 10 3.22 -20.32 4.84
N VAL A 11 4.45 -19.93 4.56
CA VAL A 11 4.78 -19.04 3.44
C VAL A 11 5.31 -19.87 2.28
N ILE A 12 4.66 -19.76 1.12
CA ILE A 12 5.09 -20.40 -0.11
C ILE A 12 5.36 -19.29 -1.13
N GLY A 13 6.54 -19.25 -1.71
CA GLY A 13 6.92 -18.16 -2.58
C GLY A 13 8.04 -18.50 -3.56
N VAL A 14 8.32 -17.53 -4.42
CA VAL A 14 9.44 -17.59 -5.37
C VAL A 14 10.61 -16.83 -4.80
N ARG A 15 11.79 -17.43 -4.85
CA ARG A 15 13.03 -16.80 -4.39
C ARG A 15 13.44 -15.68 -5.36
N ASP A 16 13.79 -14.53 -4.80
CA ASP A 16 14.34 -13.39 -5.49
C ASP A 16 15.66 -12.91 -4.87
N ALA A 17 16.22 -11.82 -5.37
CA ALA A 17 17.51 -11.27 -4.90
C ALA A 17 17.46 -10.73 -3.47
N ASP A 18 16.28 -10.43 -2.92
CA ASP A 18 16.11 -9.86 -1.59
C ASP A 18 15.61 -10.87 -0.55
N THR A 19 15.23 -12.07 -0.98
CA THR A 19 14.64 -13.11 -0.12
C THR A 19 15.50 -13.42 1.11
N ASP A 20 16.80 -13.57 0.94
CA ASP A 20 17.68 -13.92 2.08
C ASP A 20 17.88 -12.73 3.04
N LYS A 21 17.82 -11.49 2.52
CA LYS A 21 17.89 -10.25 3.33
C LYS A 21 16.63 -10.05 4.16
N ASP A 22 15.47 -10.44 3.63
CA ASP A 22 14.16 -10.19 4.24
C ASP A 22 13.60 -11.37 5.03
N ARG A 23 14.22 -12.56 4.94
CA ARG A 23 13.76 -13.79 5.59
C ARG A 23 13.54 -13.63 7.10
N TRP A 24 14.37 -12.87 7.78
CA TRP A 24 14.27 -12.62 9.22
C TRP A 24 12.95 -11.97 9.64
N ARG A 25 12.27 -11.26 8.73
CA ARG A 25 10.98 -10.60 8.97
C ARG A 25 9.84 -11.58 9.23
N PHE A 26 9.97 -12.80 8.74
CA PHE A 26 8.97 -13.85 8.92
C PHE A 26 9.17 -14.65 10.23
N GLY A 27 10.30 -14.46 10.93
CA GLY A 27 10.62 -15.17 12.17
C GLY A 27 10.64 -16.69 11.96
N GLU A 28 9.92 -17.42 12.82
CA GLU A 28 9.84 -18.90 12.79
C GLU A 28 8.67 -19.43 11.93
N VAL A 29 8.20 -18.68 10.93
CA VAL A 29 7.18 -19.17 10.00
C VAL A 29 7.82 -20.21 9.06
N GLU A 30 7.15 -21.34 8.87
CA GLU A 30 7.55 -22.35 7.89
C GLU A 30 7.51 -21.72 6.48
N MET A 31 8.59 -21.92 5.71
CA MET A 31 8.75 -21.32 4.39
C MET A 31 9.18 -22.36 3.36
N HIS A 32 8.42 -22.43 2.27
CA HIS A 32 8.75 -23.18 1.07
C HIS A 32 9.07 -22.22 -0.06
N LEU A 33 10.32 -22.12 -0.44
CA LEU A 33 10.80 -21.19 -1.46
C LEU A 33 11.27 -21.94 -2.69
N ALA A 34 10.59 -21.70 -3.81
CA ALA A 34 10.94 -22.25 -5.11
C ALA A 34 11.90 -21.33 -5.86
N ASP A 35 12.88 -21.92 -6.54
CA ASP A 35 13.82 -21.15 -7.35
C ASP A 35 13.18 -20.76 -8.68
N GLN A 36 13.35 -19.48 -9.03
CA GLN A 36 12.86 -18.95 -10.27
C GLN A 36 13.68 -19.40 -11.47
N THR A 37 13.01 -19.76 -12.56
CA THR A 37 13.62 -20.04 -13.85
C THR A 37 13.07 -19.10 -14.92
N GLY A 38 13.95 -18.61 -15.83
CA GLY A 38 13.57 -17.70 -16.90
C GLY A 38 13.37 -16.24 -16.43
N PRO A 39 12.59 -15.42 -17.19
CA PRO A 39 12.45 -13.99 -16.92
C PRO A 39 11.81 -13.69 -15.56
N ALA A 40 12.43 -12.80 -14.77
CA ALA A 40 11.96 -12.39 -13.44
C ALA A 40 10.50 -11.89 -13.44
N ALA A 41 10.09 -11.21 -14.50
CA ALA A 41 8.73 -10.69 -14.64
C ALA A 41 7.63 -11.76 -14.61
N LEU A 42 7.95 -13.02 -14.90
CA LEU A 42 7.00 -14.13 -14.88
C LEU A 42 6.94 -14.87 -13.55
N ALA A 43 7.98 -14.74 -12.72
CA ALA A 43 8.16 -15.52 -11.48
C ALA A 43 7.91 -17.02 -11.70
N PHE A 44 8.43 -17.57 -12.83
CA PHE A 44 8.17 -18.95 -13.22
C PHE A 44 8.98 -19.91 -12.35
N ALA A 45 8.30 -20.72 -11.56
CA ALA A 45 8.88 -21.67 -10.61
C ALA A 45 8.00 -22.93 -10.52
N PRO A 46 8.24 -23.94 -11.38
CA PRO A 46 7.41 -25.17 -11.43
C PRO A 46 7.35 -25.95 -10.11
N GLN A 47 8.40 -25.83 -9.28
CA GLN A 47 8.47 -26.46 -7.96
C GLN A 47 7.40 -25.96 -6.98
N LEU A 48 6.70 -24.86 -7.28
CA LEU A 48 5.57 -24.39 -6.47
C LEU A 48 4.44 -25.42 -6.39
N ASN A 49 4.23 -26.23 -7.43
CA ASN A 49 3.22 -27.30 -7.40
C ASN A 49 3.53 -28.33 -6.31
N GLU A 50 4.77 -28.76 -6.22
CA GLU A 50 5.25 -29.70 -5.21
C GLU A 50 5.17 -29.10 -3.80
N ALA A 51 5.67 -27.87 -3.64
CA ALA A 51 5.61 -27.13 -2.38
C ALA A 51 4.18 -26.97 -1.85
N LEU A 52 3.22 -26.63 -2.72
CA LEU A 52 1.80 -26.53 -2.37
C LEU A 52 1.19 -27.89 -1.97
N ALA A 53 1.57 -28.97 -2.64
CA ALA A 53 1.09 -30.31 -2.31
C ALA A 53 1.65 -30.81 -0.96
N GLU A 54 2.91 -30.53 -0.64
CA GLU A 54 3.58 -30.94 0.59
C GLU A 54 3.14 -30.16 1.82
N ALA A 55 2.79 -28.89 1.68
CA ALA A 55 2.46 -27.97 2.78
C ALA A 55 1.17 -28.31 3.55
N ARG A 56 0.35 -29.26 3.07
CA ARG A 56 -0.89 -29.74 3.72
C ARG A 56 -1.80 -28.63 4.22
N LEU A 57 -1.98 -27.60 3.39
CA LEU A 57 -2.77 -26.41 3.72
C LEU A 57 -4.27 -26.76 3.89
N ASP A 58 -4.94 -26.08 4.81
CA ASP A 58 -6.41 -26.10 4.93
C ASP A 58 -7.07 -25.00 4.11
N LEU A 59 -6.32 -23.91 3.87
CA LEU A 59 -6.72 -22.76 3.07
C LEU A 59 -5.48 -22.18 2.39
N LEU A 60 -5.61 -21.77 1.14
CA LEU A 60 -4.58 -21.06 0.40
C LEU A 60 -4.99 -19.60 0.17
N HIS A 61 -4.09 -18.67 0.46
CA HIS A 61 -4.28 -17.25 0.21
C HIS A 61 -3.17 -16.72 -0.70
N LEU A 62 -3.51 -16.42 -1.95
CA LEU A 62 -2.60 -15.85 -2.94
C LEU A 62 -2.57 -14.34 -2.83
N HIS A 63 -1.37 -13.77 -2.72
CA HIS A 63 -1.12 -12.35 -2.74
C HIS A 63 -0.48 -11.92 -4.06
N GLY A 64 -1.15 -11.00 -4.77
CA GLY A 64 -0.74 -10.56 -6.10
C GLY A 64 -1.26 -11.46 -7.21
N ILE A 65 -1.23 -10.91 -8.44
CA ILE A 65 -1.70 -11.55 -9.68
C ILE A 65 -0.75 -11.21 -10.83
N TRP A 66 -1.04 -11.68 -12.03
CA TRP A 66 -0.30 -11.46 -13.29
C TRP A 66 0.98 -12.27 -13.44
N GLN A 67 1.35 -13.08 -12.44
CA GLN A 67 2.55 -13.92 -12.46
C GLN A 67 2.20 -15.40 -12.34
N TYR A 68 3.19 -16.26 -12.65
CA TYR A 68 3.02 -17.70 -12.65
C TYR A 68 2.42 -18.32 -11.37
N PRO A 69 2.71 -17.82 -10.13
CA PRO A 69 2.11 -18.37 -8.91
C PRO A 69 0.59 -18.49 -8.92
N SER A 70 -0.12 -17.67 -9.71
CA SER A 70 -1.58 -17.82 -9.89
C SER A 70 -1.98 -19.16 -10.48
N HIS A 71 -1.14 -19.75 -11.34
CA HIS A 71 -1.42 -21.05 -11.97
C HIS A 71 -1.38 -22.21 -10.98
N PRO A 72 -0.27 -22.49 -10.27
CA PRO A 72 -0.22 -23.58 -9.30
C PRO A 72 -1.20 -23.39 -8.13
N ALA A 73 -1.51 -22.15 -7.73
CA ALA A 73 -2.51 -21.87 -6.72
C ALA A 73 -3.92 -22.31 -7.17
N GLY A 74 -4.30 -21.99 -8.42
CA GLY A 74 -5.56 -22.41 -9.00
C GLY A 74 -5.64 -23.93 -9.20
N GLU A 75 -4.55 -24.57 -9.61
CA GLU A 75 -4.48 -26.05 -9.72
C GLU A 75 -4.61 -26.72 -8.36
N TRP A 76 -3.91 -26.20 -7.33
CA TRP A 76 -4.04 -26.72 -5.97
C TRP A 76 -5.50 -26.68 -5.48
N ALA A 77 -6.19 -25.56 -5.70
CA ALA A 77 -7.60 -25.42 -5.31
C ALA A 77 -8.50 -26.43 -6.05
N ALA A 78 -8.30 -26.59 -7.35
CA ALA A 78 -9.06 -27.53 -8.17
C ALA A 78 -8.86 -29.00 -7.76
N VAL A 79 -7.64 -29.37 -7.36
CA VAL A 79 -7.30 -30.76 -6.96
C VAL A 79 -7.67 -31.02 -5.51
N SER A 80 -7.41 -30.11 -4.59
CA SER A 80 -7.66 -30.29 -3.16
C SER A 80 -9.14 -30.11 -2.77
N GLY A 81 -9.89 -29.30 -3.53
CA GLY A 81 -11.24 -28.88 -3.19
C GLY A 81 -11.30 -27.95 -1.97
N LYS A 82 -10.16 -27.47 -1.49
CA LYS A 82 -10.05 -26.61 -0.32
C LYS A 82 -10.17 -25.13 -0.67
N PRO A 83 -10.53 -24.26 0.30
CA PRO A 83 -10.70 -22.84 0.07
C PRO A 83 -9.44 -22.15 -0.48
N PHE A 84 -9.66 -21.32 -1.50
CA PHE A 84 -8.62 -20.53 -2.15
C PHE A 84 -9.07 -19.07 -2.27
N ILE A 85 -8.23 -18.16 -1.76
CA ILE A 85 -8.48 -16.72 -1.76
C ILE A 85 -7.46 -16.04 -2.65
N VAL A 86 -7.89 -15.01 -3.39
CA VAL A 86 -7.03 -14.16 -4.20
C VAL A 86 -7.10 -12.71 -3.72
N SER A 87 -5.96 -12.12 -3.35
CA SER A 87 -5.80 -10.69 -3.03
C SER A 87 -4.99 -9.99 -4.11
N PRO A 88 -5.61 -9.24 -5.01
CA PRO A 88 -4.91 -8.54 -6.10
C PRO A 88 -4.05 -7.37 -5.65
N HIS A 89 -4.30 -6.76 -4.49
CA HIS A 89 -3.56 -5.61 -3.96
C HIS A 89 -3.50 -4.41 -4.92
N GLY A 90 -4.66 -4.01 -5.45
CA GLY A 90 -4.80 -2.89 -6.37
C GLY A 90 -4.34 -3.21 -7.81
N MET A 91 -3.91 -4.44 -8.11
CA MET A 91 -3.39 -4.79 -9.45
C MET A 91 -4.47 -4.86 -10.54
N LEU A 92 -5.75 -4.78 -10.18
CA LEU A 92 -6.88 -4.71 -11.11
C LEU A 92 -7.35 -3.27 -11.38
N ASP A 93 -6.77 -2.27 -10.73
CA ASP A 93 -7.02 -0.85 -11.00
C ASP A 93 -6.92 -0.54 -12.50
N PRO A 94 -7.86 0.22 -13.09
CA PRO A 94 -7.84 0.61 -14.51
C PRO A 94 -6.56 1.30 -14.95
N TRP A 95 -5.92 2.10 -14.10
CA TRP A 95 -4.63 2.71 -14.38
C TRP A 95 -3.54 1.67 -14.62
N ILE A 96 -3.55 0.57 -13.84
CA ILE A 96 -2.60 -0.54 -13.97
C ILE A 96 -2.96 -1.41 -15.16
N THR A 97 -4.24 -1.79 -15.32
CA THR A 97 -4.67 -2.77 -16.33
C THR A 97 -4.54 -2.25 -17.77
N ARG A 98 -4.64 -0.94 -17.98
CA ARG A 98 -4.43 -0.31 -19.30
C ARG A 98 -2.96 -0.28 -19.72
N ARG A 99 -2.02 -0.31 -18.77
CA ARG A 99 -0.59 -0.31 -19.07
C ARG A 99 -0.12 -1.70 -19.44
N ASN A 100 0.64 -1.81 -20.54
CA ASN A 100 1.07 -3.10 -21.07
C ASN A 100 -0.08 -4.12 -21.18
N ALA A 101 -1.25 -3.68 -21.62
CA ALA A 101 -2.50 -4.46 -21.67
C ALA A 101 -2.32 -5.82 -22.34
N TRP A 102 -1.50 -5.90 -23.40
CA TRP A 102 -1.25 -7.15 -24.12
C TRP A 102 -0.62 -8.24 -23.24
N LYS A 103 0.31 -7.86 -22.33
CA LYS A 103 0.93 -8.81 -21.37
C LYS A 103 -0.12 -9.36 -20.40
N LYS A 104 -1.02 -8.50 -19.93
CA LYS A 104 -2.11 -8.88 -19.03
C LYS A 104 -3.17 -9.73 -19.73
N HIS A 105 -3.44 -9.47 -21.00
CA HIS A 105 -4.30 -10.34 -21.81
C HIS A 105 -3.70 -11.75 -21.94
N LEU A 106 -2.40 -11.84 -22.14
CA LEU A 106 -1.72 -13.14 -22.19
C LEU A 106 -1.76 -13.85 -20.84
N ALA A 107 -1.44 -13.16 -19.74
CA ALA A 107 -1.52 -13.73 -18.40
C ALA A 107 -2.95 -14.20 -18.05
N ARG A 108 -3.98 -13.40 -18.39
CA ARG A 108 -5.39 -13.81 -18.24
C ARG A 108 -5.71 -15.11 -18.95
N ALA A 109 -5.20 -15.27 -20.18
CA ALA A 109 -5.48 -16.46 -20.98
C ALA A 109 -4.73 -17.69 -20.48
N LEU A 110 -3.48 -17.51 -20.01
CA LEU A 110 -2.62 -18.62 -19.63
C LEU A 110 -2.92 -19.17 -18.23
N TRP A 111 -3.19 -18.30 -17.24
CA TRP A 111 -3.35 -18.74 -15.85
C TRP A 111 -4.39 -17.99 -15.02
N GLU A 112 -4.60 -16.67 -15.19
CA GLU A 112 -5.45 -15.93 -14.28
C GLU A 112 -6.93 -16.39 -14.34
N ARG A 113 -7.47 -16.60 -15.55
CA ARG A 113 -8.86 -17.07 -15.69
C ARG A 113 -9.08 -18.45 -15.07
N GLY A 114 -8.08 -19.33 -15.14
CA GLY A 114 -8.11 -20.63 -14.48
C GLY A 114 -8.16 -20.46 -12.97
N SER A 115 -7.20 -19.73 -12.43
CA SER A 115 -7.08 -19.40 -11.01
C SER A 115 -8.35 -18.71 -10.46
N TRP A 116 -8.85 -17.68 -11.14
CA TRP A 116 -10.04 -16.95 -10.68
C TRP A 116 -11.32 -17.79 -10.64
N ARG A 117 -11.46 -18.79 -11.53
CA ARG A 117 -12.61 -19.69 -11.52
C ARG A 117 -12.61 -20.66 -10.35
N THR A 118 -11.44 -21.01 -9.84
CA THR A 118 -11.27 -21.92 -8.69
C THR A 118 -11.22 -21.17 -7.36
N ALA A 119 -11.11 -19.82 -7.40
CA ALA A 119 -11.12 -19.03 -6.20
C ALA A 119 -12.46 -19.12 -5.46
N SER A 120 -12.41 -19.50 -4.19
CA SER A 120 -13.56 -19.52 -3.28
C SER A 120 -14.05 -18.12 -2.96
N ALA A 121 -13.13 -17.16 -2.90
CA ALA A 121 -13.43 -15.75 -2.69
C ALA A 121 -12.25 -14.87 -3.13
N PHE A 122 -12.53 -13.58 -3.30
CA PHE A 122 -11.53 -12.53 -3.45
C PHE A 122 -11.47 -11.67 -2.19
N HIS A 123 -10.30 -11.09 -1.96
CA HIS A 123 -10.11 -10.09 -0.92
C HIS A 123 -9.72 -8.77 -1.56
N ALA A 124 -10.35 -7.69 -1.10
CA ALA A 124 -10.06 -6.31 -1.47
C ALA A 124 -9.61 -5.51 -0.25
N LEU A 125 -8.69 -4.60 -0.42
CA LEU A 125 -8.25 -3.68 0.64
C LEU A 125 -9.24 -2.51 0.84
N THR A 126 -10.00 -2.16 -0.22
CA THR A 126 -10.91 -1.01 -0.26
C THR A 126 -12.14 -1.34 -1.07
N GLY A 127 -13.21 -0.54 -0.89
CA GLY A 127 -14.43 -0.66 -1.70
C GLY A 127 -14.18 -0.39 -3.19
N ALA A 128 -13.24 0.48 -3.53
CA ALA A 128 -12.83 0.72 -4.92
C ALA A 128 -12.18 -0.53 -5.53
N GLU A 129 -11.24 -1.16 -4.83
CA GLU A 129 -10.64 -2.42 -5.27
C GLU A 129 -11.69 -3.53 -5.41
N ALA A 130 -12.66 -3.61 -4.50
CA ALA A 130 -13.75 -4.58 -4.60
C ALA A 130 -14.54 -4.41 -5.91
N SER A 131 -14.84 -3.18 -6.30
CA SER A 131 -15.49 -2.86 -7.57
C SER A 131 -14.65 -3.25 -8.78
N ASP A 132 -13.34 -3.03 -8.74
CA ASP A 132 -12.40 -3.43 -9.80
C ASP A 132 -12.33 -4.97 -9.92
N ILE A 133 -12.28 -5.69 -8.80
CA ILE A 133 -12.31 -7.15 -8.76
C ILE A 133 -13.62 -7.67 -9.37
N GLU A 134 -14.76 -7.14 -8.95
CA GLU A 134 -16.08 -7.55 -9.48
C GLU A 134 -16.15 -7.32 -10.99
N HIS A 135 -15.70 -6.17 -11.47
CA HIS A 135 -15.68 -5.84 -12.89
C HIS A 135 -14.84 -6.81 -13.72
N GLU A 136 -13.64 -7.14 -13.25
CA GLU A 136 -12.67 -7.96 -13.99
C GLU A 136 -12.92 -9.46 -13.89
N THR A 137 -13.31 -9.96 -12.71
CA THR A 137 -13.44 -11.40 -12.43
C THR A 137 -14.85 -11.92 -12.54
N ARG A 138 -15.85 -11.01 -12.45
CA ARG A 138 -17.29 -11.34 -12.34
C ARG A 138 -17.63 -12.13 -11.08
N SER A 139 -16.76 -12.10 -10.07
CA SER A 139 -17.01 -12.74 -8.77
C SER A 139 -17.89 -11.83 -7.92
N ALA A 140 -18.91 -12.40 -7.31
CA ALA A 140 -19.74 -11.72 -6.29
C ALA A 140 -19.26 -12.02 -4.86
N ARG A 141 -18.26 -12.89 -4.68
CA ARG A 141 -17.76 -13.28 -3.36
C ARG A 141 -16.45 -12.52 -3.06
N ILE A 142 -16.61 -11.28 -2.60
CA ILE A 142 -15.51 -10.37 -2.31
C ILE A 142 -15.62 -9.92 -0.85
N ALA A 143 -14.57 -10.13 -0.07
CA ALA A 143 -14.43 -9.56 1.27
C ALA A 143 -13.59 -8.30 1.21
N THR A 144 -14.07 -7.20 1.78
CA THR A 144 -13.30 -5.96 1.90
C THR A 144 -12.75 -5.85 3.31
N ILE A 145 -11.44 -6.06 3.45
CA ILE A 145 -10.72 -6.01 4.73
C ILE A 145 -9.47 -5.16 4.55
N PRO A 146 -9.35 -4.00 5.19
CA PRO A 146 -8.19 -3.14 5.02
C PRO A 146 -6.93 -3.75 5.65
N ASN A 147 -5.75 -3.27 5.26
CA ASN A 147 -4.56 -3.49 6.06
C ASN A 147 -4.70 -2.77 7.40
N PRO A 148 -4.19 -3.35 8.50
CA PRO A 148 -4.20 -2.67 9.78
C PRO A 148 -3.22 -1.50 9.81
N ALA A 149 -3.60 -0.45 10.51
CA ALA A 149 -2.67 0.61 10.89
C ALA A 149 -1.61 0.04 11.86
N PRO A 150 -0.39 0.58 11.90
CA PRO A 150 0.55 0.27 12.99
C PRO A 150 -0.03 0.64 14.36
N PRO A 151 0.55 0.13 15.46
CA PRO A 151 0.21 0.62 16.79
C PRO A 151 0.36 2.13 16.87
N LEU A 152 -0.54 2.78 17.62
CA LEU A 152 -0.47 4.23 17.80
C LEU A 152 0.88 4.65 18.38
N ALA A 153 1.50 5.65 17.77
CA ALA A 153 2.66 6.31 18.36
C ALA A 153 2.27 7.02 19.66
N PRO A 154 3.19 7.12 20.63
CA PRO A 154 3.00 7.97 21.80
C PRO A 154 2.60 9.39 21.38
N ILE A 155 1.79 10.05 22.18
CA ILE A 155 1.47 11.45 21.95
C ILE A 155 2.69 12.27 22.38
N ASP A 156 3.20 13.09 21.47
CA ASP A 156 4.18 14.11 21.76
C ASP A 156 3.50 15.48 21.58
N ASP A 157 3.39 16.24 22.66
CA ASP A 157 2.78 17.58 22.66
C ASP A 157 3.73 18.65 22.10
N THR A 158 4.92 18.27 21.64
CA THR A 158 5.87 19.20 21.00
C THR A 158 5.25 19.76 19.71
N PRO A 159 5.18 21.08 19.56
CA PRO A 159 4.67 21.69 18.33
C PRO A 159 5.45 21.20 17.11
N ARG A 160 4.75 20.70 16.11
CA ARG A 160 5.36 20.23 14.87
C ARG A 160 5.76 21.41 14.00
N GLY A 161 6.97 21.37 13.49
CA GLY A 161 7.50 22.41 12.58
C GLY A 161 6.72 22.46 11.26
N PRO A 162 6.97 23.48 10.44
CA PRO A 162 6.31 23.65 9.13
C PRO A 162 6.89 22.68 8.09
N ASN A 163 6.83 21.39 8.37
CA ASN A 163 7.29 20.32 7.48
C ASN A 163 6.13 19.49 6.92
N ILE A 164 6.15 19.25 5.62
CA ILE A 164 5.29 18.30 4.93
C ILE A 164 6.15 17.13 4.45
N LEU A 165 5.72 15.90 4.76
CA LEU A 165 6.40 14.66 4.39
C LEU A 165 5.74 14.03 3.18
N TYR A 166 6.52 13.64 2.19
CA TYR A 166 6.18 12.58 1.25
C TYR A 166 6.91 11.31 1.67
N LEU A 167 6.20 10.19 1.81
CA LEU A 167 6.78 8.89 2.12
C LEU A 167 6.25 7.82 1.18
N GLY A 168 7.12 7.21 0.39
CA GLY A 168 6.73 6.14 -0.51
C GLY A 168 7.73 5.86 -1.62
N ARG A 169 7.39 4.90 -2.48
CA ARG A 169 8.23 4.57 -3.63
C ARG A 169 8.32 5.77 -4.60
N ILE A 170 9.52 6.06 -5.08
CA ILE A 170 9.75 7.03 -6.17
C ILE A 170 9.37 6.33 -7.48
N HIS A 171 8.18 6.64 -7.98
CA HIS A 171 7.60 6.00 -9.14
C HIS A 171 6.55 6.92 -9.79
N GLU A 172 6.36 6.85 -11.10
CA GLU A 172 5.47 7.75 -11.84
C GLU A 172 4.03 7.81 -11.27
N LYS A 173 3.48 6.68 -10.81
CA LYS A 173 2.13 6.65 -10.23
C LYS A 173 1.97 7.49 -8.96
N LYS A 174 3.07 7.84 -8.31
CA LYS A 174 3.11 8.64 -7.09
C LYS A 174 3.12 10.15 -7.35
N ASN A 175 3.29 10.55 -8.63
CA ASN A 175 3.15 11.92 -9.10
C ASN A 175 4.07 12.93 -8.42
N ILE A 176 5.29 12.53 -8.10
CA ILE A 176 6.28 13.38 -7.43
C ILE A 176 6.64 14.63 -8.26
N PRO A 177 6.75 14.56 -9.60
CA PRO A 177 7.00 15.75 -10.41
C PRO A 177 5.94 16.84 -10.22
N ALA A 178 4.65 16.48 -10.15
CA ALA A 178 3.59 17.46 -9.89
C ALA A 178 3.63 17.99 -8.45
N LEU A 179 4.03 17.15 -7.47
CA LEU A 179 4.24 17.59 -6.08
C LEU A 179 5.34 18.67 -6.01
N VAL A 180 6.50 18.40 -6.62
CA VAL A 180 7.61 19.36 -6.68
C VAL A 180 7.18 20.65 -7.39
N ALA A 181 6.50 20.56 -8.53
CA ALA A 181 6.01 21.73 -9.26
C ALA A 181 4.97 22.53 -8.44
N GLY A 182 4.07 21.84 -7.74
CA GLY A 182 3.08 22.43 -6.83
C GLY A 182 3.74 23.17 -5.67
N TRP A 183 4.74 22.54 -5.04
CA TRP A 183 5.54 23.14 -3.99
C TRP A 183 6.25 24.43 -4.44
N LEU A 184 6.97 24.38 -5.57
CA LEU A 184 7.68 25.54 -6.12
C LEU A 184 6.74 26.69 -6.43
N THR A 185 5.52 26.39 -6.90
CA THR A 185 4.51 27.40 -7.17
C THR A 185 3.88 27.95 -5.87
N ALA A 186 3.76 27.13 -4.84
CA ALA A 186 3.27 27.54 -3.52
C ALA A 186 4.30 28.36 -2.75
N ARG A 187 5.59 28.14 -2.95
CA ARG A 187 6.73 28.64 -2.12
C ARG A 187 6.64 30.10 -1.74
N PRO A 188 6.26 31.06 -2.62
CA PRO A 188 6.14 32.48 -2.24
C PRO A 188 5.04 32.79 -1.20
N GLN A 189 4.14 31.84 -0.93
CA GLN A 189 3.02 31.97 0.00
C GLN A 189 3.19 31.07 1.25
N LEU A 190 4.29 30.34 1.33
CA LEU A 190 4.60 29.45 2.47
C LEU A 190 5.53 30.18 3.46
N PRO A 191 5.58 29.75 4.73
CA PRO A 191 6.56 30.22 5.70
C PRO A 191 7.99 30.08 5.18
N ASP A 192 8.90 30.97 5.59
CA ASP A 192 10.28 30.95 5.12
C ASP A 192 11.03 29.67 5.50
N ASP A 193 10.69 29.09 6.65
CA ASP A 193 11.22 27.82 7.18
C ASP A 193 10.42 26.59 6.75
N ALA A 194 9.42 26.73 5.87
CA ALA A 194 8.66 25.60 5.36
C ALA A 194 9.53 24.62 4.56
N THR A 195 9.36 23.34 4.84
CA THR A 195 10.08 22.24 4.16
C THR A 195 9.15 21.19 3.60
N LEU A 196 9.55 20.60 2.46
CA LEU A 196 8.99 19.39 1.88
C LEU A 196 10.05 18.31 1.95
N THR A 197 9.89 17.38 2.87
CA THR A 197 10.77 16.22 2.99
C THR A 197 10.25 15.08 2.14
N ILE A 198 11.05 14.59 1.20
CA ILE A 198 10.75 13.42 0.37
C ILE A 198 11.58 12.24 0.89
N ALA A 199 10.91 11.17 1.31
CA ALA A 199 11.55 9.94 1.76
C ALA A 199 11.05 8.75 0.96
N GLY A 200 11.95 7.85 0.55
CA GLY A 200 11.57 6.64 -0.18
C GLY A 200 12.67 6.03 -1.01
N TRP A 201 12.28 5.05 -1.80
CA TRP A 201 13.15 4.32 -2.73
C TRP A 201 12.52 4.27 -4.13
N GLY A 202 13.33 4.03 -5.14
CA GLY A 202 12.87 3.90 -6.54
C GLY A 202 13.89 3.13 -7.36
N ASP A 203 13.66 3.08 -8.67
CA ASP A 203 14.72 2.73 -9.60
C ASP A 203 15.73 3.89 -9.74
N ASP A 204 16.91 3.56 -10.24
CA ASP A 204 18.01 4.55 -10.36
C ASP A 204 17.60 5.75 -11.20
N GLU A 205 16.86 5.54 -12.31
CA GLU A 205 16.38 6.60 -13.18
C GLU A 205 15.44 7.57 -12.45
N GLY A 206 14.50 7.06 -11.67
CA GLY A 206 13.57 7.88 -10.89
C GLY A 206 14.27 8.67 -9.79
N ILE A 207 15.24 8.07 -9.11
CA ILE A 207 16.05 8.73 -8.06
C ILE A 207 16.91 9.83 -8.68
N GLU A 208 17.64 9.54 -9.77
CA GLU A 208 18.49 10.52 -10.44
C GLU A 208 17.68 11.72 -10.99
N ALA A 209 16.48 11.44 -11.54
CA ALA A 209 15.57 12.49 -11.99
C ALA A 209 15.11 13.40 -10.84
N LEU A 210 14.77 12.82 -9.67
CA LEU A 210 14.40 13.56 -8.48
C LEU A 210 15.56 14.41 -7.97
N GLU A 211 16.74 13.82 -7.81
CA GLU A 211 17.94 14.54 -7.36
C GLU A 211 18.33 15.68 -8.29
N SER A 212 18.22 15.48 -9.60
CA SER A 212 18.49 16.50 -10.60
C SER A 212 17.50 17.68 -10.48
N ALA A 213 16.20 17.37 -10.30
CA ALA A 213 15.18 18.39 -10.08
C ALA A 213 15.46 19.18 -8.79
N MET A 214 15.90 18.53 -7.72
CA MET A 214 16.23 19.18 -6.46
C MET A 214 17.47 20.09 -6.56
N LYS A 215 18.52 19.65 -7.29
CA LYS A 215 19.70 20.48 -7.54
C LYS A 215 19.35 21.76 -8.30
N ALA A 216 18.45 21.66 -9.29
CA ALA A 216 17.96 22.81 -10.04
C ALA A 216 17.14 23.79 -9.18
N HIS A 217 16.61 23.35 -8.05
CA HIS A 217 15.77 24.13 -7.15
C HIS A 217 16.34 24.22 -5.72
N ALA A 218 17.67 24.27 -5.60
CA ALA A 218 18.32 24.40 -4.31
C ALA A 218 17.84 25.66 -3.55
N GLY A 219 17.65 25.55 -2.24
CA GLY A 219 17.18 26.66 -1.40
C GLY A 219 15.66 26.89 -1.41
N THR A 220 14.88 26.02 -2.05
CA THR A 220 13.41 26.12 -2.05
C THR A 220 12.72 25.33 -0.93
N GLY A 221 13.49 24.73 -0.01
CA GLY A 221 12.97 23.96 1.12
C GLY A 221 12.54 22.53 0.75
N ILE A 222 12.96 21.99 -0.40
CA ILE A 222 12.74 20.58 -0.75
C ILE A 222 13.97 19.77 -0.37
N GLU A 223 13.77 18.66 0.34
CA GLU A 223 14.84 17.74 0.77
C GLU A 223 14.50 16.31 0.42
N PHE A 224 15.46 15.57 -0.16
CA PHE A 224 15.36 14.11 -0.34
C PHE A 224 16.29 13.43 0.65
N VAL A 225 15.73 12.62 1.53
CA VAL A 225 16.45 11.96 2.63
C VAL A 225 16.72 10.47 2.36
N GLY A 226 16.36 9.99 1.15
CA GLY A 226 16.52 8.58 0.80
C GLY A 226 15.52 7.68 1.52
N THR A 227 15.90 6.42 1.71
CA THR A 227 15.05 5.40 2.34
C THR A 227 15.03 5.59 3.85
N ALA A 228 13.84 5.52 4.46
CA ALA A 228 13.67 5.61 5.90
C ALA A 228 12.89 4.40 6.45
N PHE A 229 13.44 3.74 7.47
CA PHE A 229 12.85 2.60 8.17
C PHE A 229 12.95 2.75 9.69
N GLY A 230 12.12 2.01 10.43
CA GLY A 230 12.19 1.95 11.90
C GLY A 230 12.16 3.33 12.55
N SER A 231 13.13 3.62 13.40
CA SER A 231 13.23 4.89 14.14
C SER A 231 13.43 6.11 13.25
N GLN A 232 14.11 5.99 12.11
CA GLN A 232 14.25 7.09 11.16
C GLN A 232 12.90 7.50 10.57
N LYS A 233 12.07 6.51 10.19
CA LYS A 233 10.73 6.77 9.69
C LYS A 233 9.83 7.38 10.77
N ALA A 234 9.90 6.89 12.02
CA ALA A 234 9.17 7.47 13.14
C ALA A 234 9.55 8.95 13.34
N ALA A 235 10.84 9.27 13.35
CA ALA A 235 11.31 10.65 13.48
C ALA A 235 10.81 11.58 12.36
N LEU A 236 10.69 11.07 11.13
CA LEU A 236 10.11 11.84 10.03
C LEU A 236 8.64 12.19 10.29
N PHE A 237 7.83 11.25 10.82
CA PHE A 237 6.46 11.53 11.19
C PHE A 237 6.37 12.52 12.36
N ASP A 238 7.23 12.40 13.38
CA ASP A 238 7.24 13.29 14.54
C ASP A 238 7.55 14.74 14.14
N LEU A 239 8.39 14.94 13.13
CA LEU A 239 8.73 16.27 12.60
C LEU A 239 7.67 16.83 11.65
N SER A 240 6.77 16.01 11.15
CA SER A 240 5.89 16.39 10.04
C SER A 240 4.51 16.85 10.51
N ARG A 241 4.07 17.98 9.96
CA ARG A 241 2.73 18.52 10.18
C ARG A 241 1.68 17.79 9.31
N PHE A 242 2.05 17.42 8.08
CA PHE A 242 1.19 16.65 7.17
C PHE A 242 2.01 15.61 6.41
N LEU A 243 1.35 14.51 6.02
CA LEU A 243 1.82 13.64 4.96
C LEU A 243 1.12 14.04 3.65
N VAL A 244 1.86 14.15 2.52
CA VAL A 244 1.28 14.42 1.21
C VAL A 244 1.42 13.22 0.28
N LEU A 245 0.31 12.83 -0.38
CA LEU A 245 0.30 11.70 -1.31
C LEU A 245 -0.58 12.00 -2.54
N PRO A 246 -0.06 12.71 -3.57
CA PRO A 246 -0.82 13.14 -4.74
C PRO A 246 -0.87 12.07 -5.83
N SER A 247 -1.01 10.81 -5.46
CA SER A 247 -0.91 9.63 -6.33
C SER A 247 -2.01 9.57 -7.39
N PHE A 248 -1.70 8.95 -8.54
CA PHE A 248 -2.66 8.61 -9.59
C PHE A 248 -3.40 7.29 -9.32
N SER A 249 -2.84 6.42 -8.50
CA SER A 249 -3.40 5.10 -8.16
C SER A 249 -2.74 4.52 -6.92
N GLU A 250 -3.54 4.04 -5.99
CA GLU A 250 -3.13 3.27 -4.82
C GLU A 250 -4.04 2.06 -4.65
N GLY A 251 -3.55 1.00 -4.00
CA GLY A 251 -4.43 -0.03 -3.45
C GLY A 251 -4.99 0.45 -2.11
N LEU A 252 -4.14 0.40 -1.09
CA LEU A 252 -4.34 1.04 0.21
C LEU A 252 -2.96 1.52 0.68
N PRO A 253 -2.71 2.84 0.70
CA PRO A 253 -1.38 3.38 0.97
C PRO A 253 -1.02 3.24 2.46
N MET A 254 -0.10 2.33 2.79
CA MET A 254 0.36 2.13 4.16
C MET A 254 0.93 3.41 4.80
N ALA A 255 1.58 4.27 4.00
CA ALA A 255 2.10 5.55 4.50
C ALA A 255 1.01 6.45 5.12
N VAL A 256 -0.23 6.39 4.60
CA VAL A 256 -1.38 7.10 5.19
C VAL A 256 -1.77 6.50 6.53
N LEU A 257 -1.87 5.18 6.64
CA LEU A 257 -2.19 4.51 7.91
C LEU A 257 -1.08 4.73 8.96
N GLU A 258 0.17 4.73 8.53
CA GLU A 258 1.33 5.04 9.37
C GLU A 258 1.29 6.50 9.87
N ALA A 259 0.98 7.44 8.97
CA ALA A 259 0.80 8.85 9.33
C ALA A 259 -0.34 9.02 10.35
N TRP A 260 -1.48 8.42 10.11
CA TRP A 260 -2.62 8.49 11.03
C TRP A 260 -2.29 7.90 12.40
N SER A 261 -1.56 6.79 12.46
CA SER A 261 -1.08 6.21 13.73
C SER A 261 -0.16 7.15 14.50
N ALA A 262 0.60 7.98 13.79
CA ALA A 262 1.49 9.00 14.36
C ALA A 262 0.77 10.33 14.64
N GLY A 263 -0.56 10.42 14.41
CA GLY A 263 -1.32 11.67 14.54
C GLY A 263 -0.94 12.72 13.49
N VAL A 264 -0.54 12.29 12.29
CA VAL A 264 -0.22 13.15 11.16
C VAL A 264 -1.37 13.15 10.18
N PRO A 265 -2.13 14.25 10.05
CA PRO A 265 -3.14 14.38 9.00
C PRO A 265 -2.53 14.29 7.60
N THR A 266 -3.36 14.01 6.60
CA THR A 266 -2.87 13.77 5.25
C THR A 266 -3.42 14.78 4.24
N ILE A 267 -2.63 15.05 3.18
CA ILE A 267 -3.05 15.71 1.95
C ILE A 267 -3.01 14.63 0.88
N MET A 268 -4.17 14.23 0.35
CA MET A 268 -4.20 13.09 -0.57
C MET A 268 -5.27 13.23 -1.65
N THR A 269 -5.09 12.48 -2.74
CA THR A 269 -6.08 12.36 -3.81
C THR A 269 -7.16 11.34 -3.48
N ASP A 270 -8.29 11.39 -4.18
CA ASP A 270 -9.33 10.34 -4.10
C ASP A 270 -8.80 8.96 -4.57
N HIS A 271 -7.72 8.94 -5.36
CA HIS A 271 -7.04 7.71 -5.80
C HIS A 271 -6.26 6.98 -4.69
N CYS A 272 -6.23 7.52 -3.48
CA CYS A 272 -5.77 6.81 -2.29
C CYS A 272 -6.82 5.84 -1.74
N HIS A 273 -8.06 5.93 -2.20
CA HIS A 273 -9.19 5.05 -1.84
C HIS A 273 -9.48 4.94 -0.34
N LEU A 274 -9.23 6.03 0.39
CA LEU A 274 -9.48 6.20 1.82
C LEU A 274 -10.49 7.33 2.07
N PRO A 275 -11.75 7.19 1.63
CA PRO A 275 -12.79 8.22 1.83
C PRO A 275 -13.05 8.51 3.31
N GLU A 276 -12.75 7.56 4.20
CA GLU A 276 -12.85 7.70 5.66
C GLU A 276 -12.02 8.88 6.17
N GLY A 277 -10.83 9.10 5.59
CA GLY A 277 -9.95 10.21 5.94
C GLY A 277 -10.60 11.58 5.72
N PHE A 278 -11.31 11.73 4.60
CA PHE A 278 -12.06 12.95 4.30
C PHE A 278 -13.30 13.09 5.16
N ALA A 279 -14.06 12.00 5.35
CA ALA A 279 -15.29 11.99 6.12
C ALA A 279 -15.04 12.29 7.60
N ALA A 280 -13.96 11.79 8.17
CA ALA A 280 -13.56 12.03 9.56
C ALA A 280 -12.87 13.39 9.76
N GLY A 281 -12.48 14.09 8.69
CA GLY A 281 -11.70 15.32 8.79
C GLY A 281 -10.21 15.09 9.07
N ALA A 282 -9.69 13.89 8.84
CA ALA A 282 -8.27 13.54 8.99
C ALA A 282 -7.42 13.84 7.74
N ALA A 283 -8.07 14.26 6.65
CA ALA A 283 -7.39 14.50 5.38
C ALA A 283 -7.89 15.77 4.67
N LEU A 284 -6.96 16.45 4.00
CA LEU A 284 -7.23 17.47 3.00
C LEU A 284 -7.22 16.82 1.61
N ARG A 285 -8.20 17.19 0.78
CA ARG A 285 -8.24 16.69 -0.60
C ARG A 285 -7.34 17.53 -1.50
N CYS A 286 -6.54 16.87 -2.35
CA CYS A 286 -5.92 17.48 -3.51
C CYS A 286 -6.26 16.69 -4.78
N GLY A 287 -6.13 17.33 -5.94
CA GLY A 287 -6.11 16.65 -7.24
C GLY A 287 -4.70 16.18 -7.60
N THR A 288 -4.56 15.66 -8.80
CA THR A 288 -3.26 15.22 -9.36
C THR A 288 -2.50 16.36 -10.06
N GLU A 289 -3.17 17.47 -10.35
CA GLU A 289 -2.60 18.62 -11.04
C GLU A 289 -1.82 19.50 -10.06
N LYS A 290 -0.69 20.05 -10.51
CA LYS A 290 0.20 20.88 -9.69
C LYS A 290 -0.52 22.06 -9.04
N GLU A 291 -1.52 22.66 -9.70
CA GLU A 291 -2.33 23.77 -9.19
C GLU A 291 -3.15 23.34 -7.97
N SER A 292 -3.80 22.18 -8.04
CA SER A 292 -4.57 21.62 -6.91
C SER A 292 -3.67 21.23 -5.74
N ILE A 293 -2.51 20.67 -6.02
CA ILE A 293 -1.50 20.33 -5.00
C ILE A 293 -1.01 21.61 -4.34
N ARG A 294 -0.65 22.67 -5.11
CA ARG A 294 -0.28 23.99 -4.59
C ARG A 294 -1.31 24.51 -3.61
N ASP A 295 -2.58 24.53 -4.01
CA ASP A 295 -3.64 25.11 -3.19
C ASP A 295 -3.86 24.34 -1.88
N ALA A 296 -3.74 23.01 -1.92
CA ALA A 296 -3.80 22.17 -0.74
C ALA A 296 -2.59 22.39 0.20
N LEU A 297 -1.38 22.57 -0.33
CA LEU A 297 -0.19 22.91 0.44
C LEU A 297 -0.36 24.25 1.13
N ILE A 298 -0.79 25.30 0.42
CA ILE A 298 -1.06 26.62 0.99
C ILE A 298 -2.08 26.53 2.12
N ALA A 299 -3.18 25.81 1.90
CA ALA A 299 -4.22 25.61 2.91
C ALA A 299 -3.69 24.89 4.16
N ALA A 300 -2.80 23.89 3.99
CA ALA A 300 -2.21 23.14 5.08
C ALA A 300 -1.30 24.02 5.95
N PHE A 301 -0.48 24.87 5.35
CA PHE A 301 0.40 25.79 6.09
C PHE A 301 -0.36 26.96 6.73
N ALA A 302 -1.43 27.43 6.12
CA ALA A 302 -2.29 28.48 6.67
C ALA A 302 -3.26 27.99 7.76
N MET A 303 -3.27 26.70 8.05
CA MET A 303 -4.21 26.09 8.99
C MET A 303 -3.91 26.49 10.44
N PRO A 304 -4.90 27.02 11.19
CA PRO A 304 -4.76 27.29 12.62
C PRO A 304 -4.42 26.02 13.41
N GLU A 305 -3.64 26.16 14.46
CA GLU A 305 -3.16 25.02 15.27
C GLU A 305 -4.29 24.19 15.86
N GLU A 306 -5.33 24.81 16.40
CA GLU A 306 -6.50 24.14 16.96
C GLU A 306 -7.16 23.20 15.93
N ARG A 307 -7.37 23.70 14.69
CA ARG A 307 -7.93 22.89 13.61
C ARG A 307 -7.01 21.75 13.19
N TRP A 308 -5.69 21.99 13.20
CA TRP A 308 -4.74 20.93 12.92
C TRP A 308 -4.78 19.83 13.99
N GLN A 309 -4.91 20.20 15.26
CA GLN A 309 -5.05 19.25 16.37
C GLN A 309 -6.32 18.41 16.25
N ASP A 310 -7.45 19.01 15.86
CA ASP A 310 -8.68 18.26 15.56
C ASP A 310 -8.46 17.23 14.44
N MET A 311 -7.77 17.61 13.39
CA MET A 311 -7.44 16.70 12.28
C MET A 311 -6.47 15.59 12.72
N ALA A 312 -5.49 15.91 13.55
CA ALA A 312 -4.53 14.95 14.10
C ALA A 312 -5.23 13.92 15.01
N GLN A 313 -6.18 14.38 15.83
CA GLN A 313 -7.00 13.49 16.65
C GLN A 313 -7.89 12.59 15.78
N ALA A 314 -8.57 13.14 14.77
CA ALA A 314 -9.37 12.37 13.83
C ALA A 314 -8.54 11.30 13.09
N ALA A 315 -7.29 11.59 12.73
CA ALA A 315 -6.37 10.64 12.13
C ALA A 315 -6.06 9.47 13.10
N ARG A 316 -5.78 9.77 14.36
CA ARG A 316 -5.55 8.75 15.40
C ARG A 316 -6.79 7.90 15.65
N ASP A 317 -7.98 8.51 15.65
CA ASP A 317 -9.24 7.79 15.86
C ASP A 317 -9.52 6.80 14.72
N LEU A 318 -9.19 7.17 13.48
CA LEU A 318 -9.25 6.23 12.34
C LEU A 318 -8.27 5.06 12.52
N ALA A 319 -7.03 5.32 12.90
CA ALA A 319 -6.03 4.28 13.13
C ALA A 319 -6.40 3.36 14.31
N ALA A 320 -7.00 3.89 15.37
CA ALA A 320 -7.44 3.15 16.55
C ALA A 320 -8.79 2.46 16.40
N GLY A 321 -9.59 2.87 15.40
CA GLY A 321 -10.94 2.38 15.14
C GLY A 321 -11.00 1.40 13.97
N PRO A 322 -11.45 1.83 12.79
CA PRO A 322 -11.67 0.93 11.64
C PRO A 322 -10.39 0.26 11.15
N PHE A 323 -9.23 0.89 11.31
CA PHE A 323 -7.94 0.35 10.91
C PHE A 323 -7.14 -0.27 12.07
N ALA A 324 -7.72 -0.40 13.26
CA ALA A 324 -7.04 -1.03 14.40
C ALA A 324 -6.67 -2.48 14.10
N PRO A 325 -5.44 -2.94 14.48
CA PRO A 325 -5.03 -4.32 14.26
C PRO A 325 -5.98 -5.36 14.84
N SER A 326 -6.60 -5.07 16.01
CA SER A 326 -7.58 -5.95 16.65
C SER A 326 -8.87 -6.06 15.85
N ARG A 327 -9.34 -4.95 15.29
CA ARG A 327 -10.55 -4.94 14.43
C ARG A 327 -10.31 -5.71 13.14
N VAL A 328 -9.24 -5.41 12.45
CA VAL A 328 -8.86 -6.09 11.20
C VAL A 328 -8.63 -7.59 11.43
N ALA A 329 -8.07 -7.97 12.60
CA ALA A 329 -7.90 -9.38 12.96
C ALA A 329 -9.24 -10.12 13.07
N LEU A 330 -10.24 -9.52 13.70
CA LEU A 330 -11.58 -10.10 13.81
C LEU A 330 -12.25 -10.26 12.43
N ASP A 331 -12.09 -9.29 11.54
CA ASP A 331 -12.64 -9.36 10.19
C ASP A 331 -11.99 -10.51 9.39
N TRP A 332 -10.68 -10.72 9.53
CA TRP A 332 -9.96 -11.85 8.94
C TRP A 332 -10.38 -13.19 9.55
N GLU A 333 -10.54 -13.26 10.89
CA GLU A 333 -11.01 -14.46 11.57
C GLU A 333 -12.36 -14.90 11.04
N ALA A 334 -13.33 -13.98 11.02
CA ALA A 334 -14.67 -14.26 10.52
C ALA A 334 -14.66 -14.71 9.05
N PHE A 335 -13.83 -14.07 8.21
CA PHE A 335 -13.73 -14.39 6.81
C PHE A 335 -13.14 -15.79 6.57
N TYR A 336 -12.04 -16.15 7.24
CA TYR A 336 -11.43 -17.48 7.10
C TYR A 336 -12.33 -18.57 7.69
N ALA A 337 -12.93 -18.35 8.86
CA ALA A 337 -13.86 -19.31 9.46
C ALA A 337 -15.04 -19.62 8.53
N GLY A 338 -15.67 -18.58 7.95
CA GLY A 338 -16.77 -18.76 7.03
C GLY A 338 -16.39 -19.48 5.71
N LEU A 339 -15.12 -19.52 5.34
CA LEU A 339 -14.64 -20.29 4.18
C LEU A 339 -14.31 -21.76 4.54
N LEU A 340 -13.90 -22.02 5.78
CA LEU A 340 -13.55 -23.37 6.25
C LEU A 340 -14.79 -24.19 6.67
N GLU A 341 -15.89 -23.52 7.02
CA GLU A 341 -17.15 -24.16 7.43
C GLU A 341 -18.11 -24.45 6.26
N GLY A 342 -17.90 -23.81 5.10
CA GLY A 342 -18.77 -23.92 3.91
C GLY A 342 -18.20 -24.77 2.81
#